data_8dd3acc09b11fad71fd410529aa2364c
#
_entry.id   8dd3acc09b11fad71fd410529aa2364c
#
_cell.length_a   1.000
_cell.length_b   1.000
_cell.length_c   1.000
_cell.angle_alpha   90.00
_cell.angle_beta   90.00
_cell.angle_gamma   90.00
#
_symmetry.space_group_name_H-M   'P 1'
#
loop_
_entity.id
_entity.type
_entity.pdbx_description
1 polymer ?
#
loop_
_entity_poly.entity_id
_entity_poly.type
_entity_poly.pdbx_seq_one_letter_code
_entity_poly.pdbx_strand_id
1 'polypeptide(L)'
;MILPSPPGADTYGCITRLDKQKVASVAYVSFGSVTATPPHELVALAEVLETSEAPFVCSLRNNSKVHFPNGFLDRTTSQGLVIPWTQFDVLAHTAVGVFTTHCGWNSLLESIAGGVPTIGRPFFSHQTLNGRVLENVWEIGLQLESGVFTKHGVLNSLDKNIRALQQLAKKDIGPNGISVDNFIALSDVVFNTKI
;
A
#
# COMPACT_ATOMS: atom_id res chain seq x y z
N MET A 1 4.26 19.19 -12.04
CA MET A 1 2.98 18.96 -12.72
C MET A 1 2.93 17.48 -13.05
N ILE A 2 2.11 16.72 -12.32
CA ILE A 2 1.91 15.28 -12.60
C ILE A 2 0.88 15.27 -13.72
N LEU A 3 1.30 14.88 -14.92
CA LEU A 3 0.39 14.76 -16.06
C LEU A 3 -0.45 13.47 -15.85
N PRO A 4 -1.77 13.55 -16.02
CA PRO A 4 -2.58 12.34 -16.04
C PRO A 4 -2.06 11.41 -17.13
N SER A 5 -2.03 10.12 -16.84
CA SER A 5 -1.73 9.13 -17.87
C SER A 5 -2.67 9.33 -19.06
N PRO A 6 -2.18 9.20 -20.29
CA PRO A 6 -3.09 9.21 -21.44
C PRO A 6 -4.17 8.15 -21.19
N PRO A 7 -5.42 8.35 -21.63
CA PRO A 7 -6.45 7.34 -21.50
C PRO A 7 -6.00 6.11 -22.29
N GLY A 8 -5.34 5.23 -21.62
CA GLY A 8 -4.70 4.03 -22.15
C GLY A 8 -5.25 2.83 -21.42
N ALA A 9 -5.55 1.82 -22.18
CA ALA A 9 -6.14 0.58 -21.74
C ALA A 9 -5.64 0.14 -20.37
N ASP A 10 -6.55 -0.23 -19.47
CA ASP A 10 -6.30 -0.95 -18.21
C ASP A 10 -5.67 -2.32 -18.52
N THR A 11 -4.41 -2.27 -19.00
CA THR A 11 -3.68 -3.40 -19.60
C THR A 11 -3.65 -4.63 -18.71
N TYR A 12 -3.68 -4.42 -17.39
CA TYR A 12 -3.63 -5.49 -16.40
C TYR A 12 -4.93 -5.64 -15.62
N GLY A 13 -5.99 -4.93 -15.97
CA GLY A 13 -7.27 -4.99 -15.30
C GLY A 13 -7.28 -4.42 -13.88
N CYS A 14 -6.32 -3.52 -13.55
CA CYS A 14 -6.22 -2.93 -12.23
C CYS A 14 -7.43 -2.09 -11.88
N ILE A 15 -7.78 -1.14 -12.74
CA ILE A 15 -8.91 -0.23 -12.52
C ILE A 15 -10.21 -1.00 -12.53
N THR A 16 -10.40 -1.89 -13.52
CA THR A 16 -11.56 -2.76 -13.57
C THR A 16 -11.75 -3.63 -12.32
N ARG A 17 -10.64 -4.01 -11.66
CA ARG A 17 -10.67 -4.74 -10.39
C ARG A 17 -10.98 -3.83 -9.21
N LEU A 18 -10.37 -2.66 -9.16
CA LEU A 18 -10.58 -1.67 -8.10
C LEU A 18 -12.03 -1.17 -8.08
N ASP A 19 -12.66 -0.97 -9.24
CA ASP A 19 -14.07 -0.57 -9.37
C ASP A 19 -15.05 -1.53 -8.65
N LYS A 20 -14.64 -2.78 -8.44
CA LYS A 20 -15.44 -3.81 -7.75
C LYS A 20 -15.21 -3.84 -6.24
N GLN A 21 -14.30 -3.04 -5.73
CA GLN A 21 -13.93 -3.04 -4.31
C GLN A 21 -14.62 -1.90 -3.57
N LYS A 22 -14.73 -2.06 -2.26
CA LYS A 22 -15.22 -1.00 -1.37
C LYS A 22 -14.20 0.12 -1.27
N VAL A 23 -14.65 1.32 -0.97
CA VAL A 23 -13.79 2.46 -0.68
C VAL A 23 -12.78 2.09 0.41
N ALA A 24 -11.52 2.47 0.20
CA ALA A 24 -10.39 2.27 1.12
C ALA A 24 -10.17 0.82 1.61
N SER A 25 -10.56 -0.19 0.81
CA SER A 25 -10.44 -1.60 1.22
C SER A 25 -9.26 -2.34 0.60
N VAL A 26 -8.53 -1.71 -0.34
CA VAL A 26 -7.46 -2.36 -1.10
C VAL A 26 -6.08 -1.91 -0.62
N ALA A 27 -5.20 -2.87 -0.37
CA ALA A 27 -3.79 -2.62 -0.15
C ALA A 27 -3.05 -2.54 -1.50
N TYR A 28 -2.40 -1.41 -1.76
CA TYR A 28 -1.53 -1.26 -2.91
C TYR A 28 -0.07 -1.40 -2.48
N VAL A 29 0.71 -2.20 -3.21
CA VAL A 29 2.14 -2.43 -2.92
C VAL A 29 2.97 -2.15 -4.16
N SER A 30 3.94 -1.25 -4.07
CA SER A 30 4.89 -1.00 -5.16
C SER A 30 6.24 -0.50 -4.64
N PHE A 31 7.33 -1.14 -5.10
CA PHE A 31 8.69 -0.75 -4.74
C PHE A 31 9.44 -0.06 -5.88
N GLY A 32 8.69 0.49 -6.83
CA GLY A 32 9.24 1.20 -7.99
C GLY A 32 9.94 0.27 -8.98
N SER A 33 10.65 0.89 -9.92
CA SER A 33 11.28 0.18 -11.04
C SER A 33 12.73 -0.22 -10.81
N VAL A 34 13.39 0.34 -9.79
CA VAL A 34 14.84 0.15 -9.55
C VAL A 34 15.11 -0.87 -8.45
N THR A 35 14.29 -0.90 -7.43
CA THR A 35 14.50 -1.71 -6.23
C THR A 35 14.22 -3.19 -6.48
N ALA A 36 15.11 -4.06 -6.03
CA ALA A 36 14.89 -5.49 -5.94
C ALA A 36 14.60 -5.85 -4.48
N THR A 37 13.38 -6.26 -4.18
CA THR A 37 12.99 -6.69 -2.83
C THR A 37 13.64 -8.03 -2.51
N PRO A 38 14.29 -8.19 -1.35
CA PRO A 38 14.88 -9.45 -0.94
C PRO A 38 13.87 -10.60 -0.92
N PRO A 39 14.24 -11.82 -1.32
CA PRO A 39 13.33 -12.97 -1.37
C PRO A 39 12.58 -13.25 -0.05
N HIS A 40 13.27 -13.17 1.08
CA HIS A 40 12.65 -13.41 2.39
C HIS A 40 11.60 -12.35 2.75
N GLU A 41 11.76 -11.12 2.29
CA GLU A 41 10.77 -10.06 2.48
C GLU A 41 9.54 -10.25 1.58
N LEU A 42 9.73 -10.79 0.37
CA LEU A 42 8.61 -11.15 -0.51
C LEU A 42 7.78 -12.30 0.08
N VAL A 43 8.42 -13.26 0.74
CA VAL A 43 7.73 -14.32 1.48
C VAL A 43 6.90 -13.73 2.63
N ALA A 44 7.50 -12.89 3.46
CA ALA A 44 6.80 -12.24 4.57
C ALA A 44 5.63 -11.35 4.09
N LEU A 45 5.82 -10.61 3.01
CA LEU A 45 4.77 -9.82 2.38
C LEU A 45 3.62 -10.71 1.90
N ALA A 46 3.92 -11.81 1.22
CA ALA A 46 2.91 -12.75 0.74
C ALA A 46 2.09 -13.34 1.90
N GLU A 47 2.75 -13.75 2.99
CA GLU A 47 2.08 -14.27 4.18
C GLU A 47 1.13 -13.24 4.81
N VAL A 48 1.54 -11.98 4.89
CA VAL A 48 0.68 -10.89 5.41
C VAL A 48 -0.52 -10.68 4.51
N LEU A 49 -0.30 -10.56 3.20
CA LEU A 49 -1.38 -10.35 2.24
C LEU A 49 -2.39 -11.50 2.24
N GLU A 50 -1.92 -12.75 2.29
CA GLU A 50 -2.78 -13.92 2.35
C GLU A 50 -3.55 -13.99 3.67
N THR A 51 -2.89 -13.73 4.81
CA THR A 51 -3.51 -13.81 6.14
C THR A 51 -4.51 -12.68 6.39
N SER A 52 -4.27 -11.51 5.81
CA SER A 52 -5.17 -10.35 5.99
C SER A 52 -6.52 -10.51 5.30
N GLU A 53 -6.63 -11.43 4.34
CA GLU A 53 -7.79 -11.59 3.46
C GLU A 53 -8.25 -10.30 2.74
N ALA A 54 -7.52 -9.19 2.93
CA ALA A 54 -7.81 -7.92 2.30
C ALA A 54 -7.52 -7.95 0.80
N PRO A 55 -8.34 -7.33 -0.05
CA PRO A 55 -8.00 -7.18 -1.46
C PRO A 55 -6.69 -6.44 -1.63
N PHE A 56 -5.89 -6.84 -2.62
CA PHE A 56 -4.61 -6.19 -2.89
C PHE A 56 -4.26 -6.06 -4.38
N VAL A 57 -3.44 -5.08 -4.68
CA VAL A 57 -2.74 -4.92 -5.96
C VAL A 57 -1.25 -4.78 -5.68
N CYS A 58 -0.44 -5.68 -6.22
CA CYS A 58 1.02 -5.63 -6.10
C CYS A 58 1.66 -5.36 -7.46
N SER A 59 2.34 -4.22 -7.56
CA SER A 59 3.18 -3.89 -8.72
C SER A 59 4.63 -4.29 -8.42
N LEU A 60 5.00 -5.47 -8.88
CA LEU A 60 6.32 -6.06 -8.64
C LEU A 60 6.91 -6.57 -9.94
N ARG A 61 8.21 -6.46 -10.10
CA ARG A 61 8.91 -6.96 -11.29
C ARG A 61 8.61 -8.43 -11.54
N ASN A 62 8.59 -8.86 -12.80
CA ASN A 62 8.27 -10.24 -13.17
C ASN A 62 9.16 -11.28 -12.49
N ASN A 63 10.44 -10.98 -12.28
CA ASN A 63 11.38 -11.86 -11.57
C ASN A 63 11.11 -11.99 -10.05
N SER A 64 10.30 -11.12 -9.47
CA SER A 64 9.95 -11.21 -8.04
C SER A 64 8.95 -12.32 -7.76
N LYS A 65 8.13 -12.70 -8.73
CA LYS A 65 7.08 -13.72 -8.57
C LYS A 65 7.62 -15.11 -8.19
N VAL A 66 8.85 -15.43 -8.62
CA VAL A 66 9.48 -16.73 -8.33
C VAL A 66 9.85 -16.90 -6.85
N HIS A 67 9.86 -15.82 -6.09
CA HIS A 67 10.18 -15.83 -4.66
C HIS A 67 8.95 -15.91 -3.76
N PHE A 68 7.76 -15.87 -4.31
CA PHE A 68 6.55 -16.08 -3.52
C PHE A 68 6.41 -17.56 -3.09
N PRO A 69 5.77 -17.82 -1.95
CA PRO A 69 5.46 -19.18 -1.54
C PRO A 69 4.69 -19.96 -2.62
N ASN A 70 4.99 -21.23 -2.74
CA ASN A 70 4.33 -22.10 -3.72
C ASN A 70 2.79 -22.01 -3.60
N GLY A 71 2.12 -21.80 -4.72
CA GLY A 71 0.67 -21.70 -4.79
C GLY A 71 0.07 -20.39 -4.25
N PHE A 72 0.89 -19.42 -3.79
CA PHE A 72 0.38 -18.13 -3.30
C PHE A 72 -0.50 -17.42 -4.33
N LEU A 73 -0.03 -17.30 -5.57
CA LEU A 73 -0.79 -16.63 -6.63
C LEU A 73 -2.13 -17.32 -6.93
N ASP A 74 -2.16 -18.64 -6.86
CA ASP A 74 -3.37 -19.42 -7.11
C ASP A 74 -4.38 -19.27 -5.96
N ARG A 75 -3.92 -19.36 -4.72
CA ARG A 75 -4.77 -19.20 -3.52
C ARG A 75 -5.33 -17.80 -3.37
N THR A 76 -4.61 -16.79 -3.83
CA THR A 76 -5.01 -15.38 -3.71
C THR A 76 -5.64 -14.78 -4.97
N THR A 77 -5.94 -15.58 -5.99
CA THR A 77 -6.48 -15.11 -7.28
C THR A 77 -7.76 -14.28 -7.13
N SER A 78 -8.66 -14.67 -6.22
CA SER A 78 -9.90 -13.92 -5.94
C SER A 78 -9.65 -12.63 -5.17
N GLN A 79 -8.62 -12.61 -4.34
CA GLN A 79 -8.28 -11.53 -3.40
C GLN A 79 -7.35 -10.49 -4.04
N GLY A 80 -6.33 -10.91 -4.77
CA GLY A 80 -5.23 -10.07 -5.19
C GLY A 80 -4.88 -10.10 -6.67
N LEU A 81 -4.10 -9.11 -7.08
CA LEU A 81 -3.53 -8.98 -8.41
C LEU A 81 -2.05 -8.66 -8.29
N VAL A 82 -1.19 -9.51 -8.89
CA VAL A 82 0.26 -9.27 -8.95
C VAL A 82 0.68 -9.03 -10.39
N ILE A 83 1.15 -7.82 -10.68
CA ILE A 83 1.47 -7.34 -12.02
C ILE A 83 2.88 -6.75 -12.09
N PRO A 84 3.50 -6.70 -13.28
CA PRO A 84 4.86 -6.18 -13.41
C PRO A 84 4.96 -4.66 -13.28
N TRP A 85 3.87 -3.95 -13.55
CA TRP A 85 3.80 -2.51 -13.54
C TRP A 85 2.35 -2.02 -13.39
N THR A 86 2.14 -0.88 -12.71
CA THR A 86 0.84 -0.21 -12.63
C THR A 86 0.85 1.16 -13.26
N GLN A 87 -0.34 1.62 -13.61
CA GLN A 87 -0.60 2.98 -14.04
C GLN A 87 -0.67 3.90 -12.83
N PHE A 88 -0.41 5.19 -13.05
CA PHE A 88 -0.54 6.27 -12.07
C PHE A 88 -1.92 6.30 -11.39
N ASP A 89 -2.98 5.99 -12.14
CA ASP A 89 -4.37 6.10 -11.70
C ASP A 89 -4.74 5.17 -10.54
N VAL A 90 -3.93 4.15 -10.25
CA VAL A 90 -4.20 3.21 -9.14
C VAL A 90 -4.19 3.92 -7.79
N LEU A 91 -3.21 4.80 -7.52
CA LEU A 91 -3.16 5.56 -6.26
C LEU A 91 -4.24 6.64 -6.14
N ALA A 92 -4.78 7.11 -7.25
CA ALA A 92 -5.89 8.05 -7.25
C ALA A 92 -7.26 7.38 -7.07
N HIS A 93 -7.31 6.04 -7.08
CA HIS A 93 -8.57 5.30 -7.02
C HIS A 93 -9.08 5.19 -5.57
N THR A 94 -10.36 5.52 -5.36
CA THR A 94 -11.00 5.56 -4.03
C THR A 94 -11.00 4.23 -3.27
N ALA A 95 -10.87 3.11 -3.96
CA ALA A 95 -10.77 1.80 -3.33
C ALA A 95 -9.43 1.55 -2.64
N VAL A 96 -8.37 2.31 -2.97
CA VAL A 96 -7.05 2.14 -2.34
C VAL A 96 -7.06 2.77 -0.95
N GLY A 97 -6.86 1.95 0.08
CA GLY A 97 -6.88 2.38 1.48
C GLY A 97 -5.49 2.55 2.10
N VAL A 98 -4.49 1.84 1.58
CA VAL A 98 -3.10 1.93 2.06
C VAL A 98 -2.12 1.68 0.94
N PHE A 99 -1.02 2.40 0.95
CA PHE A 99 0.08 2.23 0.01
C PHE A 99 1.36 1.79 0.71
N THR A 100 1.91 0.65 0.32
CA THR A 100 3.22 0.21 0.79
C THR A 100 4.27 0.47 -0.29
N THR A 101 5.29 1.27 0.05
CA THR A 101 6.26 1.78 -0.93
C THR A 101 7.70 1.77 -0.44
N HIS A 102 8.63 1.82 -1.40
CA HIS A 102 10.07 2.01 -1.14
C HIS A 102 10.46 3.45 -0.76
N CYS A 103 9.52 4.36 -0.57
CA CYS A 103 9.75 5.78 -0.29
C CYS A 103 10.48 6.53 -1.42
N GLY A 104 10.30 6.13 -2.68
CA GLY A 104 10.74 6.92 -3.84
C GLY A 104 9.95 8.23 -3.91
N TRP A 105 10.63 9.33 -4.30
CA TRP A 105 10.04 10.67 -4.27
C TRP A 105 8.72 10.76 -5.04
N ASN A 106 8.68 10.25 -6.27
CA ASN A 106 7.46 10.28 -7.07
C ASN A 106 6.32 9.50 -6.40
N SER A 107 6.62 8.33 -5.84
CA SER A 107 5.62 7.50 -5.16
C SER A 107 5.02 8.20 -3.94
N LEU A 108 5.82 8.98 -3.20
CA LEU A 108 5.31 9.77 -2.08
C LEU A 108 4.44 10.93 -2.57
N LEU A 109 4.83 11.63 -3.64
CA LEU A 109 3.99 12.69 -4.21
C LEU A 109 2.67 12.14 -4.76
N GLU A 110 2.70 10.96 -5.37
CA GLU A 110 1.51 10.27 -5.85
C GLU A 110 0.58 9.86 -4.71
N SER A 111 1.12 9.36 -3.60
CA SER A 111 0.32 9.00 -2.43
C SER A 111 -0.32 10.21 -1.76
N ILE A 112 0.40 11.33 -1.69
CA ILE A 112 -0.15 12.61 -1.20
C ILE A 112 -1.29 13.09 -2.11
N ALA A 113 -1.07 13.08 -3.42
CA ALA A 113 -2.08 13.51 -4.38
C ALA A 113 -3.34 12.63 -4.34
N GLY A 114 -3.19 11.34 -4.05
CA GLY A 114 -4.29 10.41 -3.87
C GLY A 114 -4.91 10.41 -2.47
N GLY A 115 -4.31 11.10 -1.51
CA GLY A 115 -4.75 11.09 -0.11
C GLY A 115 -4.60 9.71 0.56
N VAL A 116 -3.66 8.87 0.10
CA VAL A 116 -3.51 7.49 0.53
C VAL A 116 -2.45 7.37 1.63
N PRO A 117 -2.81 6.87 2.82
CA PRO A 117 -1.86 6.58 3.90
C PRO A 117 -0.74 5.64 3.44
N THR A 118 0.48 5.92 3.87
CA THR A 118 1.65 5.23 3.33
C THR A 118 2.43 4.45 4.37
N ILE A 119 2.83 3.22 4.03
CA ILE A 119 3.79 2.42 4.78
C ILE A 119 5.11 2.42 4.03
N GLY A 120 6.11 3.05 4.62
CA GLY A 120 7.44 3.17 4.03
C GLY A 120 8.35 1.98 4.35
N ARG A 121 8.95 1.41 3.30
CA ARG A 121 10.06 0.46 3.40
C ARG A 121 11.22 0.97 2.53
N PRO A 122 12.04 1.91 3.03
CA PRO A 122 13.19 2.39 2.29
C PRO A 122 14.26 1.30 2.19
N PHE A 123 14.91 1.19 1.03
CA PHE A 123 15.97 0.21 0.79
C PHE A 123 17.36 0.84 0.86
N PHE A 124 17.53 2.08 0.38
CA PHE A 124 18.84 2.74 0.33
C PHE A 124 18.73 4.27 0.19
N SER A 125 19.83 4.96 0.54
CA SER A 125 20.13 6.36 0.22
C SER A 125 18.95 7.34 0.51
N HIS A 126 18.56 8.13 -0.49
CA HIS A 126 17.50 9.15 -0.39
C HIS A 126 16.14 8.59 0.06
N GLN A 127 15.86 7.32 -0.18
CA GLN A 127 14.62 6.67 0.27
C GLN A 127 14.52 6.69 1.81
N THR A 128 15.64 6.53 2.51
CA THR A 128 15.67 6.61 3.99
C THR A 128 15.34 8.01 4.48
N LEU A 129 15.84 9.05 3.80
CA LEU A 129 15.48 10.43 4.12
C LEU A 129 14.01 10.71 3.86
N ASN A 130 13.52 10.27 2.71
CA ASN A 130 12.12 10.40 2.33
C ASN A 130 11.19 9.69 3.32
N GLY A 131 11.57 8.49 3.79
CA GLY A 131 10.82 7.77 4.81
C GLY A 131 10.72 8.52 6.13
N ARG A 132 11.82 9.18 6.55
CA ARG A 132 11.79 10.04 7.74
C ARG A 132 10.92 11.27 7.54
N VAL A 133 10.93 11.88 6.36
CA VAL A 133 10.05 13.02 6.04
C VAL A 133 8.59 12.59 6.06
N LEU A 134 8.27 11.43 5.47
CA LEU A 134 6.95 10.83 5.49
C LEU A 134 6.40 10.68 6.93
N GLU A 135 7.23 10.16 7.84
CA GLU A 135 6.82 9.80 9.20
C GLU A 135 6.89 10.98 10.18
N ASN A 136 8.00 11.75 10.16
CA ASN A 136 8.28 12.72 11.23
C ASN A 136 8.01 14.18 10.84
N VAL A 137 7.82 14.48 9.55
CA VAL A 137 7.62 15.84 9.08
C VAL A 137 6.22 16.02 8.49
N TRP A 138 5.82 15.11 7.59
CA TRP A 138 4.50 15.18 6.97
C TRP A 138 3.43 14.44 7.76
N GLU A 139 3.82 13.48 8.59
CA GLU A 139 2.92 12.67 9.42
C GLU A 139 1.80 11.98 8.62
N ILE A 140 2.08 11.63 7.35
CA ILE A 140 1.12 11.00 6.42
C ILE A 140 1.35 9.50 6.25
N GLY A 141 2.23 8.92 7.04
CA GLY A 141 2.52 7.50 7.01
C GLY A 141 3.55 7.10 8.07
N LEU A 142 3.89 5.83 8.08
CA LEU A 142 4.90 5.26 8.99
C LEU A 142 5.92 4.44 8.21
N GLN A 143 7.12 4.29 8.77
CA GLN A 143 8.07 3.30 8.28
C GLN A 143 7.84 1.95 8.95
N LEU A 144 8.21 0.87 8.24
CA LEU A 144 8.24 -0.46 8.83
C LEU A 144 9.22 -0.50 10.00
N GLU A 145 8.78 -1.06 11.12
CA GLU A 145 9.61 -1.32 12.27
C GLU A 145 10.81 -2.20 11.86
N SER A 146 12.02 -1.84 12.25
CA SER A 146 13.28 -2.44 11.81
C SER A 146 13.65 -2.27 10.32
N GLY A 147 12.86 -1.55 9.52
CA GLY A 147 13.16 -1.26 8.12
C GLY A 147 13.11 -2.47 7.17
N VAL A 148 12.50 -3.59 7.58
CA VAL A 148 12.34 -4.80 6.78
C VAL A 148 10.94 -5.38 6.92
N PHE A 149 10.48 -6.10 5.89
CA PHE A 149 9.23 -6.82 5.97
C PHE A 149 9.39 -8.03 6.89
N THR A 150 8.68 -7.99 8.01
CA THR A 150 8.38 -9.16 8.83
C THR A 150 6.88 -9.19 9.05
N LYS A 151 6.29 -10.37 9.21
CA LYS A 151 4.85 -10.49 9.47
C LYS A 151 4.42 -9.61 10.64
N HIS A 152 5.16 -9.66 11.74
CA HIS A 152 4.90 -8.87 12.95
C HIS A 152 5.09 -7.36 12.71
N GLY A 153 6.17 -6.95 12.01
CA GLY A 153 6.46 -5.54 11.73
C GLY A 153 5.41 -4.90 10.82
N VAL A 154 4.90 -5.61 9.83
CA VAL A 154 3.83 -5.09 8.96
C VAL A 154 2.52 -4.93 9.71
N LEU A 155 2.12 -5.94 10.50
CA LEU A 155 0.91 -5.88 11.31
C LEU A 155 0.98 -4.74 12.35
N ASN A 156 2.12 -4.59 13.04
CA ASN A 156 2.34 -3.50 13.99
C ASN A 156 2.30 -2.13 13.31
N SER A 157 2.90 -2.00 12.12
CA SER A 157 2.89 -0.73 11.37
C SER A 157 1.49 -0.40 10.87
N LEU A 158 0.69 -1.39 10.47
CA LEU A 158 -0.71 -1.20 10.12
C LEU A 158 -1.51 -0.71 11.33
N ASP A 159 -1.40 -1.36 12.48
CA ASP A 159 -2.10 -0.96 13.70
C ASP A 159 -1.70 0.45 14.17
N LYS A 160 -0.39 0.76 14.19
CA LYS A 160 0.11 2.10 14.53
C LYS A 160 -0.37 3.16 13.53
N ASN A 161 -0.33 2.87 12.22
CA ASN A 161 -0.81 3.78 11.17
C ASN A 161 -2.28 4.12 11.37
N ILE A 162 -3.10 3.10 11.56
CA ILE A 162 -4.53 3.27 11.77
C ILE A 162 -4.79 4.17 12.98
N ARG A 163 -4.13 3.92 14.12
CA ARG A 163 -4.29 4.73 15.34
C ARG A 163 -3.79 6.16 15.18
N ALA A 164 -2.61 6.36 14.58
CA ALA A 164 -2.04 7.69 14.35
C ALA A 164 -2.92 8.54 13.44
N LEU A 165 -3.35 7.96 12.35
CA LEU A 165 -4.22 8.65 11.41
C LEU A 165 -5.63 8.86 11.98
N GLN A 166 -6.20 7.95 12.78
CA GLN A 166 -7.43 8.19 13.53
C GLN A 166 -7.31 9.39 14.48
N GLN A 167 -6.14 9.58 15.08
CA GLN A 167 -5.86 10.75 15.92
C GLN A 167 -5.75 12.04 15.10
N LEU A 168 -5.08 11.99 13.94
CA LEU A 168 -4.98 13.13 13.02
C LEU A 168 -6.36 13.50 12.45
N ALA A 169 -7.14 12.52 12.01
CA ALA A 169 -8.51 12.73 11.55
C ALA A 169 -9.41 13.37 12.62
N LYS A 170 -9.24 13.00 13.87
CA LYS A 170 -9.96 13.63 14.99
C LYS A 170 -9.50 15.07 15.28
N LYS A 171 -8.24 15.40 14.94
CA LYS A 171 -7.63 16.70 15.27
C LYS A 171 -7.88 17.76 14.19
N ASP A 172 -7.85 17.39 12.91
CA ASP A 172 -7.75 18.35 11.81
C ASP A 172 -8.90 18.29 10.77
N ILE A 173 -9.82 17.34 10.88
CA ILE A 173 -10.88 17.16 9.87
C ILE A 173 -12.23 17.20 10.52
N GLY A 174 -13.05 18.20 10.10
CA GLY A 174 -14.45 18.28 10.49
C GLY A 174 -15.25 17.04 10.03
N PRO A 175 -16.48 16.88 10.49
CA PRO A 175 -17.24 15.63 10.46
C PRO A 175 -17.59 15.05 9.06
N ASN A 176 -17.14 15.66 7.97
CA ASN A 176 -17.49 15.27 6.59
C ASN A 176 -16.29 15.12 5.63
N GLY A 177 -15.09 14.84 6.13
CA GLY A 177 -13.91 14.65 5.26
C GLY A 177 -13.83 13.23 4.70
N ILE A 178 -13.64 13.11 3.39
CA ILE A 178 -13.43 11.83 2.67
C ILE A 178 -12.34 10.95 3.33
N SER A 179 -11.33 11.57 3.93
CA SER A 179 -10.25 10.88 4.65
C SER A 179 -10.73 10.13 5.89
N VAL A 180 -11.77 10.58 6.57
CA VAL A 180 -12.32 9.92 7.77
C VAL A 180 -13.04 8.64 7.39
N ASP A 181 -13.82 8.66 6.32
CA ASP A 181 -14.57 7.48 5.86
C ASP A 181 -13.63 6.39 5.31
N ASN A 182 -12.60 6.79 4.57
CA ASN A 182 -11.53 5.88 4.11
C ASN A 182 -10.80 5.22 5.29
N PHE A 183 -10.68 5.94 6.38
CA PHE A 183 -10.02 5.52 7.59
C PHE A 183 -10.81 4.50 8.40
N ILE A 184 -12.10 4.75 8.56
CA ILE A 184 -13.04 3.85 9.25
C ILE A 184 -13.10 2.53 8.48
N ALA A 185 -13.21 2.57 7.15
CA ALA A 185 -13.24 1.38 6.31
C ALA A 185 -11.97 0.52 6.44
N LEU A 186 -10.78 1.15 6.49
CA LEU A 186 -9.52 0.43 6.68
C LEU A 186 -9.43 -0.21 8.07
N SER A 187 -9.88 0.49 9.12
CA SER A 187 -9.89 -0.04 10.47
C SER A 187 -10.80 -1.28 10.58
N ASP A 188 -11.95 -1.26 9.93
CA ASP A 188 -12.88 -2.38 9.93
C ASP A 188 -12.30 -3.61 9.22
N VAL A 189 -11.54 -3.42 8.13
CA VAL A 189 -10.86 -4.52 7.43
C VAL A 189 -9.75 -5.14 8.29
N VAL A 190 -8.97 -4.33 9.00
CA VAL A 190 -7.81 -4.81 9.78
C VAL A 190 -8.23 -5.40 11.13
N PHE A 191 -9.24 -4.84 11.80
CA PHE A 191 -9.64 -5.29 13.16
C PHE A 191 -10.73 -6.35 13.16
N ASN A 192 -11.53 -6.49 12.09
CA ASN A 192 -12.52 -7.56 11.99
C ASN A 192 -11.95 -8.86 11.43
N THR A 193 -10.73 -8.86 10.92
CA THR A 193 -9.99 -10.08 10.62
C THR A 193 -9.51 -10.66 11.95
N LYS A 194 -10.31 -11.56 12.53
CA LYS A 194 -9.93 -12.31 13.74
C LYS A 194 -8.60 -13.01 13.50
N ILE A 195 -7.56 -12.60 14.25
CA ILE A 195 -6.30 -13.31 14.41
C ILE A 195 -6.56 -14.60 15.16
#